data_e397f353de80b5db40d1cd43a68c2b6e
#
_entry.id   e397f353de80b5db40d1cd43a68c2b6e
#
_cell.length_a   1.000
_cell.length_b   1.000
_cell.length_c   1.000
_cell.angle_alpha   90.00
_cell.angle_beta   90.00
_cell.angle_gamma   90.00
#
_symmetry.space_group_name_H-M   'P 1'
#
loop_
_entity.id
_entity.type
_entity.pdbx_description
1 polymer ?
#
loop_
_entity_poly.entity_id
_entity_poly.type
_entity_poly.pdbx_seq_one_letter_code
_entity_poly.pdbx_strand_id
1 'polypeptide(L)'
;MNAKEQPLISVIAPVYNVKKYLPEFLDSMLAQTYQNFELLLVDDGSTDAGLEVLQCYAAQDARLRIFCKENGGVASARNFGLEQARGEYIGFVDPDDAMLPQYLARLYAALTQQDASMAVCGFREVWDVQMAQALSAFVPEQPVCTITTANYAYGKTGSCSQCWRALYHREVLQQVRFDTALSVGEDTVFFLQAFLQAGRFAYLSEPLYLYRQREDSAYKKAFSMRQYSEVLAWEQIQELMREQAEPFRNSAEGLLLSAYARIYYRMHDAGVELQLQKQLIRKAYSHRKAYRFMPVRNRAEKVRVFTLLYCPYLGAMAWKLVRWVKSALVIR
;
A
#
# COMPACT_ATOMS: atom_id res chain seq x y z
N MET A 1 7.17 14.40 36.69
CA MET A 1 6.79 13.26 35.83
C MET A 1 8.03 12.82 35.10
N ASN A 2 8.53 11.61 35.37
CA ASN A 2 9.68 11.08 34.61
C ASN A 2 9.29 11.02 33.14
N ALA A 3 10.05 11.67 32.27
CA ALA A 3 9.92 11.47 30.82
C ALA A 3 10.14 9.97 30.58
N LYS A 4 9.06 9.23 30.30
CA LYS A 4 9.19 7.86 29.82
C LYS A 4 10.08 7.95 28.59
N GLU A 5 11.17 7.20 28.59
CA GLU A 5 12.03 7.07 27.44
C GLU A 5 11.15 6.68 26.25
N GLN A 6 11.24 7.42 25.14
CA GLN A 6 10.40 7.13 23.96
C GLN A 6 10.74 5.72 23.47
N PRO A 7 9.76 4.83 23.20
CA PRO A 7 10.03 3.47 22.74
C PRO A 7 10.73 3.47 21.37
N LEU A 8 11.51 2.45 21.08
CA LEU A 8 12.18 2.30 19.78
C LEU A 8 11.13 1.98 18.70
N ILE A 9 11.21 2.71 17.60
CA ILE A 9 10.47 2.43 16.37
C ILE A 9 11.40 1.82 15.33
N SER A 10 11.10 0.64 14.82
CA SER A 10 11.78 0.07 13.65
C SER A 10 11.02 0.43 12.38
N VAL A 11 11.68 1.14 11.47
CA VAL A 11 11.13 1.47 10.14
C VAL A 11 11.80 0.57 9.11
N ILE A 12 11.02 -0.16 8.32
CA ILE A 12 11.49 -1.14 7.34
C ILE A 12 11.29 -0.60 5.94
N ALA A 13 12.38 -0.52 5.15
CA ALA A 13 12.37 -0.06 3.78
C ALA A 13 12.96 -1.14 2.84
N PRO A 14 12.15 -1.77 1.97
CA PRO A 14 12.62 -2.71 0.97
C PRO A 14 13.25 -1.94 -0.21
N VAL A 15 14.53 -2.18 -0.49
CA VAL A 15 15.28 -1.47 -1.54
C VAL A 15 15.50 -2.40 -2.73
N TYR A 16 15.09 -1.96 -3.94
CA TYR A 16 15.40 -2.67 -5.18
C TYR A 16 15.42 -1.72 -6.38
N ASN A 17 16.60 -1.44 -6.91
CA ASN A 17 16.82 -0.60 -8.11
C ASN A 17 16.13 0.79 -8.01
N VAL A 18 16.35 1.50 -6.91
CA VAL A 18 15.76 2.82 -6.61
C VAL A 18 16.81 3.88 -6.28
N LYS A 19 18.07 3.69 -6.69
CA LYS A 19 19.20 4.58 -6.43
C LYS A 19 18.85 6.06 -6.58
N LYS A 20 18.11 6.41 -7.62
CA LYS A 20 17.72 7.81 -7.93
C LYS A 20 16.98 8.49 -6.77
N TYR A 21 16.20 7.74 -6.00
CA TYR A 21 15.28 8.27 -4.98
C TYR A 21 15.86 8.20 -3.57
N LEU A 22 16.89 7.35 -3.37
CA LEU A 22 17.47 7.09 -2.04
C LEU A 22 17.93 8.35 -1.30
N PRO A 23 18.61 9.33 -1.90
CA PRO A 23 19.05 10.51 -1.14
C PRO A 23 17.89 11.27 -0.51
N GLU A 24 16.85 11.58 -1.28
CA GLU A 24 15.70 12.34 -0.79
C GLU A 24 14.90 11.53 0.25
N PHE A 25 14.72 10.24 0.03
CA PHE A 25 14.11 9.33 0.99
C PHE A 25 14.87 9.32 2.32
N LEU A 26 16.20 9.10 2.28
CA LEU A 26 17.06 9.03 3.47
C LEU A 26 17.07 10.36 4.21
N ASP A 27 17.21 11.48 3.50
CA ASP A 27 17.15 12.82 4.10
C ASP A 27 15.82 13.05 4.82
N SER A 28 14.70 12.63 4.23
CA SER A 28 13.37 12.75 4.85
C SER A 28 13.23 11.90 6.12
N MET A 29 13.86 10.72 6.14
CA MET A 29 13.88 9.86 7.33
C MET A 29 14.81 10.41 8.42
N LEU A 30 15.97 10.91 8.06
CA LEU A 30 16.91 11.47 9.04
C LEU A 30 16.39 12.78 9.67
N ALA A 31 15.51 13.50 8.96
CA ALA A 31 14.84 14.71 9.44
C ALA A 31 13.67 14.45 10.40
N GLN A 32 13.34 13.18 10.73
CA GLN A 32 12.23 12.87 11.62
C GLN A 32 12.41 13.51 13.01
N THR A 33 11.35 14.12 13.53
CA THR A 33 11.34 14.75 14.88
C THR A 33 11.30 13.72 16.01
N TYR A 34 10.83 12.50 15.74
CA TYR A 34 10.97 11.36 16.64
C TYR A 34 12.34 10.74 16.48
N GLN A 35 13.20 10.83 17.51
CA GLN A 35 14.61 10.49 17.38
C GLN A 35 14.94 9.02 17.69
N ASN A 36 14.14 8.33 18.53
CA ASN A 36 14.41 6.94 18.92
C ASN A 36 13.85 5.94 17.91
N PHE A 37 14.44 5.90 16.72
CA PHE A 37 14.10 4.94 15.67
C PHE A 37 15.35 4.27 15.08
N GLU A 38 15.17 3.12 14.47
CA GLU A 38 16.11 2.48 13.57
C GLU A 38 15.47 2.36 12.17
N LEU A 39 16.25 2.55 11.12
CA LEU A 39 15.83 2.36 9.73
C LEU A 39 16.54 1.13 9.13
N LEU A 40 15.76 0.08 8.87
CA LEU A 40 16.22 -1.17 8.28
C LEU A 40 16.08 -1.08 6.75
N LEU A 41 17.19 -0.91 6.07
CA LEU A 41 17.30 -0.82 4.62
C LEU A 41 17.61 -2.22 4.08
N VAL A 42 16.60 -2.90 3.55
CA VAL A 42 16.74 -4.28 3.06
C VAL A 42 16.92 -4.25 1.55
N ASP A 43 18.18 -4.36 1.10
CA ASP A 43 18.52 -4.48 -0.31
C ASP A 43 18.16 -5.87 -0.83
N ASP A 44 17.16 -5.94 -1.69
CA ASP A 44 16.62 -7.17 -2.28
C ASP A 44 17.34 -7.53 -3.58
N GLY A 45 18.68 -7.46 -3.57
CA GLY A 45 19.53 -7.81 -4.70
C GLY A 45 19.52 -6.76 -5.81
N SER A 46 19.65 -5.48 -5.46
CA SER A 46 19.75 -4.39 -6.44
C SER A 46 20.92 -4.56 -7.39
N THR A 47 20.73 -4.18 -8.63
CA THR A 47 21.77 -4.20 -9.69
C THR A 47 22.22 -2.79 -10.10
N ASP A 48 21.60 -1.75 -9.51
CA ASP A 48 22.07 -0.37 -9.60
C ASP A 48 23.08 -0.08 -8.47
N ALA A 49 23.76 1.05 -8.50
CA ALA A 49 24.68 1.45 -7.44
C ALA A 49 23.95 2.02 -6.20
N GLY A 50 22.74 1.54 -5.88
CA GLY A 50 21.96 1.97 -4.72
C GLY A 50 22.63 1.60 -3.39
N LEU A 51 23.25 0.43 -3.31
CA LEU A 51 23.96 -0.04 -2.11
C LEU A 51 25.09 0.92 -1.69
N GLU A 52 25.82 1.50 -2.64
CA GLU A 52 26.87 2.48 -2.34
C GLU A 52 26.27 3.75 -1.66
N VAL A 53 25.12 4.21 -2.12
CA VAL A 53 24.42 5.34 -1.50
C VAL A 53 24.02 4.99 -0.07
N LEU A 54 23.43 3.80 0.15
CA LEU A 54 23.05 3.35 1.50
C LEU A 54 24.24 3.32 2.43
N GLN A 55 25.39 2.78 1.99
CA GLN A 55 26.62 2.69 2.77
C GLN A 55 27.17 4.07 3.16
N CYS A 56 27.14 5.04 2.24
CA CYS A 56 27.55 6.41 2.51
C CYS A 56 26.71 7.06 3.61
N TYR A 57 25.40 6.86 3.61
CA TYR A 57 24.52 7.39 4.65
C TYR A 57 24.67 6.65 5.98
N ALA A 58 24.77 5.32 5.97
CA ALA A 58 24.91 4.53 7.17
C ALA A 58 26.26 4.77 7.90
N ALA A 59 27.29 5.22 7.19
CA ALA A 59 28.55 5.63 7.80
C ALA A 59 28.41 6.94 8.62
N GLN A 60 27.36 7.73 8.39
CA GLN A 60 27.11 9.01 9.02
C GLN A 60 26.05 8.97 10.13
N ASP A 61 25.15 7.96 10.11
CA ASP A 61 24.08 7.83 11.10
C ASP A 61 23.88 6.37 11.53
N ALA A 62 24.14 6.10 12.80
CA ALA A 62 24.06 4.73 13.38
C ALA A 62 22.62 4.19 13.46
N ARG A 63 21.60 5.00 13.22
CA ARG A 63 20.20 4.54 13.16
C ARG A 63 19.92 3.72 11.88
N LEU A 64 20.76 3.84 10.84
CA LEU A 64 20.62 3.13 9.58
C LEU A 64 21.30 1.75 9.63
N ARG A 65 20.54 0.72 9.35
CA ARG A 65 21.01 -0.67 9.31
C ARG A 65 20.75 -1.26 7.93
N ILE A 66 21.80 -1.66 7.25
CA ILE A 66 21.73 -2.22 5.90
C ILE A 66 21.79 -3.75 5.96
N PHE A 67 20.92 -4.37 5.21
CA PHE A 67 20.86 -5.81 5.01
C PHE A 67 20.79 -6.10 3.52
N CYS A 68 21.58 -7.07 3.04
CA CYS A 68 21.57 -7.51 1.65
C CYS A 68 21.07 -8.96 1.58
N LYS A 69 20.19 -9.25 0.62
CA LYS A 69 19.70 -10.60 0.35
C LYS A 69 19.53 -10.85 -1.14
N GLU A 70 19.44 -12.10 -1.53
CA GLU A 70 19.01 -12.45 -2.88
C GLU A 70 17.60 -11.96 -3.17
N ASN A 71 17.36 -11.54 -4.43
CA ASN A 71 16.06 -11.01 -4.83
C ASN A 71 14.94 -12.03 -4.60
N GLY A 72 13.98 -11.65 -3.77
CA GLY A 72 12.79 -12.44 -3.44
C GLY A 72 11.50 -11.62 -3.53
N GLY A 73 11.59 -10.36 -3.97
CA GLY A 73 10.48 -9.42 -4.07
C GLY A 73 10.17 -8.67 -2.78
N VAL A 74 9.36 -7.62 -2.91
CA VAL A 74 9.04 -6.66 -1.84
C VAL A 74 8.49 -7.31 -0.57
N ALA A 75 7.62 -8.32 -0.70
CA ALA A 75 7.07 -9.07 0.42
C ALA A 75 8.15 -9.81 1.21
N SER A 76 9.09 -10.46 0.50
CA SER A 76 10.23 -11.16 1.10
C SER A 76 11.15 -10.19 1.83
N ALA A 77 11.46 -9.04 1.23
CA ALA A 77 12.31 -8.02 1.84
C ALA A 77 11.66 -7.42 3.11
N ARG A 78 10.34 -7.13 3.07
CA ARG A 78 9.62 -6.63 4.25
C ARG A 78 9.57 -7.67 5.37
N ASN A 79 9.33 -8.95 5.06
CA ASN A 79 9.36 -10.03 6.06
C ASN A 79 10.75 -10.17 6.69
N PHE A 80 11.80 -10.14 5.88
CA PHE A 80 13.17 -10.18 6.39
C PHE A 80 13.45 -8.99 7.33
N GLY A 81 13.06 -7.77 6.94
CA GLY A 81 13.19 -6.59 7.79
C GLY A 81 12.41 -6.74 9.10
N LEU A 82 11.22 -7.33 9.07
CA LEU A 82 10.40 -7.58 10.27
C LEU A 82 11.10 -8.53 11.25
N GLU A 83 11.82 -9.54 10.77
CA GLU A 83 12.62 -10.46 11.60
C GLU A 83 13.83 -9.76 12.25
N GLN A 84 14.42 -8.76 11.57
CA GLN A 84 15.57 -8.01 12.05
C GLN A 84 15.22 -6.81 12.94
N ALA A 85 13.94 -6.41 12.96
CA ALA A 85 13.45 -5.28 13.71
C ALA A 85 13.54 -5.49 15.23
N ARG A 86 13.95 -4.45 15.99
CA ARG A 86 14.12 -4.48 17.45
C ARG A 86 13.10 -3.62 18.17
N GLY A 87 12.49 -2.67 17.47
CA GLY A 87 11.56 -1.69 18.03
C GLY A 87 10.29 -2.32 18.60
N GLU A 88 9.70 -1.66 19.56
CA GLU A 88 8.37 -1.96 20.11
C GLU A 88 7.28 -1.66 19.08
N TYR A 89 7.55 -0.66 18.23
CA TYR A 89 6.68 -0.29 17.11
C TYR A 89 7.37 -0.53 15.79
N ILE A 90 6.57 -0.92 14.78
CA ILE A 90 7.05 -1.26 13.44
C ILE A 90 6.34 -0.37 12.42
N GLY A 91 7.09 0.28 11.53
CA GLY A 91 6.61 0.98 10.35
C GLY A 91 7.19 0.39 9.07
N PHE A 92 6.47 0.52 7.97
CA PHE A 92 6.97 0.21 6.63
C PHE A 92 6.94 1.47 5.80
N VAL A 93 7.94 1.65 4.94
CA VAL A 93 8.02 2.79 4.01
C VAL A 93 8.61 2.32 2.68
N ASP A 94 8.24 2.97 1.60
CA ASP A 94 8.81 2.66 0.29
C ASP A 94 9.93 3.67 -0.04
N PRO A 95 11.12 3.22 -0.46
CA PRO A 95 12.30 4.07 -0.60
C PRO A 95 12.30 4.97 -1.86
N ASP A 96 11.23 4.99 -2.61
CA ASP A 96 10.96 5.95 -3.68
C ASP A 96 10.03 7.10 -3.25
N ASP A 97 9.53 7.06 -2.01
CA ASP A 97 8.65 8.06 -1.40
C ASP A 97 9.41 8.97 -0.42
N ALA A 98 8.71 9.87 0.25
CA ALA A 98 9.28 10.71 1.30
C ALA A 98 8.26 10.96 2.43
N MET A 99 8.74 11.27 3.63
CA MET A 99 7.92 11.52 4.80
C MET A 99 8.16 12.91 5.37
N LEU A 100 7.09 13.57 5.83
CA LEU A 100 7.23 14.84 6.53
C LEU A 100 7.95 14.65 7.89
N PRO A 101 8.67 15.66 8.40
CA PRO A 101 9.48 15.50 9.61
C PRO A 101 8.72 15.01 10.84
N GLN A 102 7.43 15.27 10.95
CA GLN A 102 6.58 14.87 12.08
C GLN A 102 5.91 13.49 11.89
N TYR A 103 6.17 12.76 10.79
CA TYR A 103 5.47 11.51 10.45
C TYR A 103 5.50 10.47 11.58
N LEU A 104 6.68 10.09 12.08
CA LEU A 104 6.79 9.11 13.17
C LEU A 104 6.22 9.64 14.50
N ALA A 105 6.49 10.89 14.83
CA ALA A 105 6.02 11.51 16.07
C ALA A 105 4.48 11.57 16.13
N ARG A 106 3.83 11.94 15.02
CA ARG A 106 2.36 12.05 14.96
C ARG A 106 1.68 10.69 14.99
N LEU A 107 2.23 9.69 14.28
CA LEU A 107 1.71 8.31 14.34
C LEU A 107 1.82 7.74 15.76
N TYR A 108 2.97 7.91 16.43
CA TYR A 108 3.15 7.45 17.80
C TYR A 108 2.22 8.19 18.78
N ALA A 109 2.09 9.51 18.66
CA ALA A 109 1.16 10.28 19.47
C ALA A 109 -0.30 9.82 19.30
N ALA A 110 -0.71 9.50 18.06
CA ALA A 110 -2.05 8.99 17.81
C ALA A 110 -2.31 7.62 18.44
N LEU A 111 -1.32 6.70 18.40
CA LEU A 111 -1.39 5.42 19.10
C LEU A 111 -1.66 5.61 20.60
N THR A 112 -0.86 6.44 21.25
CA THR A 112 -0.95 6.68 22.69
C THR A 112 -2.23 7.43 23.07
N GLN A 113 -2.64 8.42 22.26
CA GLN A 113 -3.85 9.21 22.51
C GLN A 113 -5.13 8.36 22.41
N GLN A 114 -5.17 7.40 21.50
CA GLN A 114 -6.35 6.57 21.26
C GLN A 114 -6.28 5.20 21.95
N ASP A 115 -5.22 4.94 22.71
CA ASP A 115 -4.96 3.60 23.30
C ASP A 115 -5.14 2.51 22.24
N ALA A 116 -4.50 2.69 21.08
CA ALA A 116 -4.61 1.82 19.93
C ALA A 116 -3.29 1.11 19.64
N SER A 117 -3.35 -0.11 19.12
CA SER A 117 -2.17 -0.89 18.73
C SER A 117 -1.74 -0.64 17.27
N MET A 118 -2.46 0.23 16.55
CA MET A 118 -2.18 0.57 15.17
C MET A 118 -2.59 2.02 14.89
N ALA A 119 -1.77 2.77 14.16
CA ALA A 119 -2.10 4.12 13.69
C ALA A 119 -1.83 4.25 12.20
N VAL A 120 -2.63 5.08 11.52
CA VAL A 120 -2.55 5.29 10.07
C VAL A 120 -2.68 6.77 9.78
N CYS A 121 -1.80 7.33 8.94
CA CYS A 121 -1.90 8.72 8.51
C CYS A 121 -2.48 8.88 7.09
N GLY A 122 -2.83 10.10 6.74
CA GLY A 122 -3.11 10.51 5.37
C GLY A 122 -1.85 10.49 4.51
N PHE A 123 -2.05 10.54 3.19
CA PHE A 123 -0.96 10.68 2.22
C PHE A 123 -1.34 11.69 1.15
N ARG A 124 -0.33 12.19 0.44
CA ARG A 124 -0.48 13.06 -0.72
C ARG A 124 0.31 12.48 -1.89
N GLU A 125 -0.32 12.39 -3.05
CA GLU A 125 0.35 12.08 -4.29
C GLU A 125 1.18 13.28 -4.77
N VAL A 126 2.44 13.06 -5.11
CA VAL A 126 3.40 14.11 -5.46
C VAL A 126 4.20 13.68 -6.69
N TRP A 127 4.34 14.57 -7.67
CA TRP A 127 5.25 14.37 -8.81
C TRP A 127 6.67 14.82 -8.45
N ASP A 128 7.70 14.24 -9.08
CA ASP A 128 9.12 14.56 -8.84
C ASP A 128 9.40 16.06 -8.69
N VAL A 129 8.88 16.86 -9.62
CA VAL A 129 9.07 18.33 -9.65
C VAL A 129 8.45 19.07 -8.46
N GLN A 130 7.58 18.44 -7.72
CA GLN A 130 6.86 19.04 -6.59
C GLN A 130 7.35 18.53 -5.22
N MET A 131 8.25 17.53 -5.20
CA MET A 131 8.63 16.84 -3.97
C MET A 131 9.30 17.78 -2.96
N ALA A 132 10.27 18.59 -3.37
CA ALA A 132 10.94 19.53 -2.51
C ALA A 132 9.97 20.55 -1.86
N GLN A 133 9.01 21.07 -2.65
CA GLN A 133 7.95 21.95 -2.13
C GLN A 133 7.02 21.21 -1.18
N ALA A 134 6.71 19.95 -1.46
CA ALA A 134 5.84 19.14 -0.61
C ALA A 134 6.49 18.83 0.74
N LEU A 135 7.80 18.57 0.78
CA LEU A 135 8.58 18.34 2.01
C LEU A 135 8.63 19.56 2.92
N SER A 136 8.65 20.77 2.36
CA SER A 136 8.65 22.02 3.13
C SER A 136 7.26 22.51 3.53
N ALA A 137 6.19 21.83 3.11
CA ALA A 137 4.83 22.27 3.39
C ALA A 137 4.46 22.09 4.87
N PHE A 138 3.89 23.14 5.45
CA PHE A 138 3.28 23.04 6.76
C PHE A 138 1.98 22.24 6.67
N VAL A 139 1.84 21.23 7.52
CA VAL A 139 0.61 20.45 7.68
C VAL A 139 0.10 20.68 9.10
N PRO A 140 -1.06 21.34 9.26
CA PRO A 140 -1.64 21.56 10.57
C PRO A 140 -2.12 20.26 11.18
N GLU A 141 -1.97 20.13 12.50
CA GLU A 141 -2.50 18.98 13.23
C GLU A 141 -4.01 18.90 13.09
N GLN A 142 -4.50 17.67 12.91
CA GLN A 142 -5.91 17.35 12.78
C GLN A 142 -6.36 16.45 13.93
N PRO A 143 -7.64 16.47 14.31
CA PRO A 143 -8.18 15.54 15.28
C PRO A 143 -7.95 14.08 14.85
N VAL A 144 -7.53 13.25 15.81
CA VAL A 144 -7.37 11.81 15.61
C VAL A 144 -8.72 11.13 15.83
N CYS A 145 -9.13 10.26 14.92
CA CYS A 145 -10.33 9.45 15.08
C CYS A 145 -9.98 7.96 15.19
N THR A 146 -10.85 7.18 15.81
CA THR A 146 -10.70 5.73 15.90
C THR A 146 -11.54 5.03 14.83
N ILE A 147 -10.89 4.15 14.07
CA ILE A 147 -11.53 3.28 13.08
C ILE A 147 -11.56 1.86 13.64
N THR A 148 -12.75 1.27 13.67
CA THR A 148 -13.01 -0.12 14.09
C THR A 148 -13.50 -0.95 12.90
N THR A 149 -13.55 -2.26 13.03
CA THR A 149 -14.13 -3.14 12.02
C THR A 149 -15.59 -2.81 11.74
N ALA A 150 -16.33 -2.26 12.72
CA ALA A 150 -17.74 -1.90 12.57
C ALA A 150 -17.97 -0.63 11.74
N ASN A 151 -17.05 0.36 11.79
CA ASN A 151 -17.17 1.62 11.04
C ASN A 151 -16.22 1.73 9.85
N TYR A 152 -15.37 0.73 9.62
CA TYR A 152 -14.50 0.67 8.47
C TYR A 152 -15.33 0.46 7.21
N ALA A 153 -15.36 1.48 6.38
CA ALA A 153 -15.95 1.39 5.05
C ALA A 153 -14.87 1.66 4.02
N TYR A 154 -14.49 0.65 3.28
CA TYR A 154 -13.54 0.79 2.19
C TYR A 154 -13.98 1.91 1.26
N GLY A 155 -13.17 2.96 1.16
CA GLY A 155 -13.46 4.10 0.28
C GLY A 155 -14.18 5.29 0.89
N LYS A 156 -14.65 5.25 2.13
CA LYS A 156 -15.33 6.40 2.78
C LYS A 156 -14.43 7.15 3.76
N THR A 157 -13.70 6.47 4.60
CA THR A 157 -12.73 7.06 5.52
C THR A 157 -11.32 6.75 5.01
N GLY A 158 -10.85 7.53 4.03
CA GLY A 158 -9.57 7.33 3.36
C GLY A 158 -9.19 5.85 3.34
N SER A 159 -9.41 5.13 2.25
CA SER A 159 -9.20 3.68 2.16
C SER A 159 -7.83 3.31 2.69
N CYS A 160 -7.79 2.95 3.96
CA CYS A 160 -6.59 2.57 4.64
C CYS A 160 -6.36 1.09 4.37
N SER A 161 -5.50 0.77 3.43
CA SER A 161 -5.13 -0.60 3.09
C SER A 161 -3.66 -0.75 2.75
N GLN A 162 -2.94 0.35 2.81
CA GLN A 162 -1.51 0.35 2.50
C GLN A 162 -0.70 0.27 3.78
N CYS A 163 0.26 -0.66 3.84
CA CYS A 163 1.12 -0.86 4.99
C CYS A 163 2.10 0.31 5.23
N TRP A 164 2.48 1.03 4.16
CA TRP A 164 3.53 2.05 4.18
C TRP A 164 3.17 3.38 4.87
N ARG A 165 1.94 3.58 5.27
CA ARG A 165 1.50 4.77 6.01
C ARG A 165 1.00 4.45 7.43
N ALA A 166 1.39 3.31 7.95
CA ALA A 166 0.93 2.83 9.24
C ALA A 166 2.09 2.56 10.19
N LEU A 167 1.82 2.72 11.48
CA LEU A 167 2.66 2.32 12.59
C LEU A 167 1.91 1.26 13.40
N TYR A 168 2.58 0.15 13.68
CA TYR A 168 2.01 -1.03 14.34
C TYR A 168 2.73 -1.30 15.66
N HIS A 169 2.02 -1.58 16.72
CA HIS A 169 2.63 -2.22 17.88
C HIS A 169 3.07 -3.64 17.52
N ARG A 170 4.26 -4.06 17.91
CA ARG A 170 4.86 -5.35 17.54
C ARG A 170 3.95 -6.56 17.79
N GLU A 171 3.18 -6.54 18.86
CA GLU A 171 2.27 -7.64 19.22
C GLU A 171 1.23 -7.93 18.13
N VAL A 172 0.75 -6.90 17.43
CA VAL A 172 -0.20 -7.05 16.32
C VAL A 172 0.39 -7.86 15.16
N LEU A 173 1.72 -7.82 15.02
CA LEU A 173 2.43 -8.45 13.91
C LEU A 173 3.04 -9.83 14.24
N GLN A 174 2.77 -10.39 15.41
CA GLN A 174 3.37 -11.68 15.82
C GLN A 174 3.10 -12.80 14.81
N GLN A 175 1.87 -12.88 14.30
CA GLN A 175 1.43 -13.90 13.34
C GLN A 175 1.13 -13.34 11.93
N VAL A 176 1.39 -12.04 11.70
CA VAL A 176 1.11 -11.40 10.41
C VAL A 176 2.39 -11.31 9.58
N ARG A 177 2.33 -11.80 8.34
CA ARG A 177 3.45 -11.77 7.39
C ARG A 177 2.93 -11.38 6.01
N PHE A 178 3.81 -10.78 5.21
CA PHE A 178 3.51 -10.56 3.79
C PHE A 178 3.52 -11.90 3.06
N ASP A 179 2.50 -12.13 2.24
CA ASP A 179 2.44 -13.32 1.38
C ASP A 179 3.39 -13.13 0.18
N THR A 180 4.47 -13.89 0.16
CA THR A 180 5.49 -13.82 -0.89
C THR A 180 5.03 -14.38 -2.24
N ALA A 181 3.90 -15.08 -2.30
CA ALA A 181 3.29 -15.52 -3.54
C ALA A 181 2.55 -14.38 -4.27
N LEU A 182 2.25 -13.27 -3.57
CA LEU A 182 1.59 -12.10 -4.11
C LEU A 182 2.62 -11.08 -4.60
N SER A 183 2.54 -10.71 -5.88
CA SER A 183 3.34 -9.61 -6.46
C SER A 183 2.60 -8.27 -6.47
N VAL A 184 1.28 -8.29 -6.25
CA VAL A 184 0.38 -7.12 -6.17
C VAL A 184 -0.71 -7.43 -5.15
N GLY A 185 -0.93 -6.51 -4.21
CA GLY A 185 -1.95 -6.61 -3.17
C GLY A 185 -1.47 -7.26 -1.87
N GLU A 186 -0.19 -7.65 -1.78
CA GLU A 186 0.43 -8.18 -0.57
C GLU A 186 0.33 -7.20 0.61
N ASP A 187 0.46 -5.91 0.34
CA ASP A 187 0.36 -4.83 1.32
C ASP A 187 -1.06 -4.69 1.89
N THR A 188 -2.07 -4.84 1.03
CA THR A 188 -3.48 -4.79 1.42
C THR A 188 -3.86 -6.00 2.28
N VAL A 189 -3.42 -7.21 1.90
CA VAL A 189 -3.65 -8.42 2.70
C VAL A 189 -3.01 -8.28 4.07
N PHE A 190 -1.73 -7.90 4.12
CA PHE A 190 -0.99 -7.67 5.36
C PHE A 190 -1.68 -6.64 6.26
N PHE A 191 -2.04 -5.48 5.69
CA PHE A 191 -2.71 -4.42 6.44
C PHE A 191 -4.01 -4.89 7.08
N LEU A 192 -4.84 -5.60 6.32
CA LEU A 192 -6.13 -6.08 6.81
C LEU A 192 -5.99 -7.19 7.85
N GLN A 193 -5.01 -8.08 7.72
CA GLN A 193 -4.66 -9.05 8.75
C GLN A 193 -4.26 -8.35 10.06
N ALA A 194 -3.36 -7.37 9.99
CA ALA A 194 -2.94 -6.57 11.14
C ALA A 194 -4.13 -5.81 11.77
N PHE A 195 -5.00 -5.22 10.95
CA PHE A 195 -6.19 -4.52 11.43
C PHE A 195 -7.16 -5.45 12.16
N LEU A 196 -7.37 -6.66 11.66
CA LEU A 196 -8.21 -7.66 12.34
C LEU A 196 -7.63 -8.07 13.71
N GLN A 197 -6.30 -8.20 13.80
CA GLN A 197 -5.62 -8.47 15.08
C GLN A 197 -5.74 -7.28 16.06
N ALA A 198 -5.58 -6.06 15.55
CA ALA A 198 -5.70 -4.85 16.37
C ALA A 198 -7.15 -4.52 16.77
N GLY A 199 -8.14 -4.96 15.98
CA GLY A 199 -9.57 -4.66 16.15
C GLY A 199 -9.94 -3.19 15.87
N ARG A 200 -9.01 -2.26 16.03
CA ARG A 200 -9.16 -0.81 15.79
C ARG A 200 -7.81 -0.18 15.44
N PHE A 201 -7.84 0.99 14.80
CA PHE A 201 -6.67 1.84 14.62
C PHE A 201 -6.99 3.32 14.82
N ALA A 202 -5.97 4.09 15.22
CA ALA A 202 -6.02 5.54 15.25
C ALA A 202 -5.79 6.08 13.84
N TYR A 203 -6.66 6.95 13.35
CA TYR A 203 -6.55 7.54 12.02
C TYR A 203 -6.32 9.06 12.10
N LEU A 204 -5.24 9.49 11.45
CA LEU A 204 -4.89 10.89 11.22
C LEU A 204 -5.16 11.23 9.76
N SER A 205 -5.98 12.25 9.49
CA SER A 205 -6.20 12.72 8.12
C SER A 205 -5.03 13.53 7.55
N GLU A 206 -4.04 13.87 8.38
CA GLU A 206 -2.83 14.61 8.01
C GLU A 206 -2.05 13.86 6.92
N PRO A 207 -1.75 14.50 5.77
CA PRO A 207 -1.00 13.87 4.68
C PRO A 207 0.51 13.88 4.97
N LEU A 208 0.93 13.06 5.95
CA LEU A 208 2.32 13.00 6.43
C LEU A 208 3.23 12.16 5.54
N TYR A 209 2.66 11.33 4.71
CA TYR A 209 3.36 10.49 3.74
C TYR A 209 3.22 11.09 2.33
N LEU A 210 4.33 11.27 1.62
CA LEU A 210 4.39 11.83 0.28
C LEU A 210 4.63 10.69 -0.73
N TYR A 211 3.54 10.23 -1.33
CA TYR A 211 3.55 9.14 -2.31
C TYR A 211 3.97 9.65 -3.68
N ARG A 212 5.13 9.19 -4.17
CA ARG A 212 5.69 9.63 -5.45
C ARG A 212 4.96 9.02 -6.64
N GLN A 213 4.48 9.88 -7.52
CA GLN A 213 3.92 9.47 -8.79
C GLN A 213 5.03 9.33 -9.84
N ARG A 214 5.23 8.11 -10.36
CA ARG A 214 6.23 7.79 -11.37
C ARG A 214 5.57 7.29 -12.65
N GLU A 215 6.19 7.60 -13.80
CA GLU A 215 5.73 7.07 -15.08
C GLU A 215 6.01 5.57 -15.24
N ASP A 216 7.12 5.09 -14.66
CA ASP A 216 7.61 3.71 -14.72
C ASP A 216 7.06 2.80 -13.62
N SER A 217 6.05 3.25 -12.86
CA SER A 217 5.49 2.47 -11.76
C SER A 217 5.01 1.08 -12.24
N ALA A 218 5.19 0.06 -11.39
CA ALA A 218 4.83 -1.33 -11.70
C ALA A 218 3.38 -1.50 -12.19
N TYR A 219 2.49 -0.64 -11.70
CA TYR A 219 1.07 -0.65 -12.05
C TYR A 219 0.79 -0.11 -13.47
N LYS A 220 1.66 0.76 -14.01
CA LYS A 220 1.54 1.34 -15.35
C LYS A 220 2.16 0.48 -16.46
N LYS A 221 2.98 -0.51 -16.10
CA LYS A 221 3.61 -1.44 -17.05
C LYS A 221 2.56 -2.28 -17.79
N ALA A 222 2.97 -2.82 -18.95
CA ALA A 222 2.16 -3.79 -19.70
C ALA A 222 1.72 -4.96 -18.80
N PHE A 223 0.56 -5.55 -19.10
CA PHE A 223 0.05 -6.67 -18.32
C PHE A 223 1.02 -7.86 -18.35
N SER A 224 1.24 -8.45 -17.20
CA SER A 224 1.91 -9.73 -17.03
C SER A 224 1.12 -10.60 -16.04
N MET A 225 1.31 -11.91 -16.08
CA MET A 225 0.61 -12.82 -15.16
C MET A 225 0.88 -12.57 -13.68
N ARG A 226 1.99 -11.88 -13.35
CA ARG A 226 2.25 -11.43 -11.96
C ARG A 226 1.14 -10.54 -11.43
N GLN A 227 0.50 -9.73 -12.28
CA GLN A 227 -0.60 -8.85 -11.88
C GLN A 227 -1.91 -9.59 -11.61
N TYR A 228 -2.02 -10.87 -12.01
CA TYR A 228 -3.14 -11.72 -11.63
C TYR A 228 -3.17 -11.96 -10.10
N SER A 229 -2.04 -11.80 -9.41
CA SER A 229 -1.97 -11.87 -7.94
C SER A 229 -2.89 -10.86 -7.25
N GLU A 230 -3.27 -9.73 -7.91
CA GLU A 230 -4.29 -8.81 -7.39
C GLU A 230 -5.64 -9.53 -7.17
N VAL A 231 -6.02 -10.42 -8.07
CA VAL A 231 -7.22 -11.25 -7.90
C VAL A 231 -7.08 -12.18 -6.71
N LEU A 232 -5.93 -12.86 -6.61
CA LEU A 232 -5.65 -13.79 -5.51
C LEU A 232 -5.65 -13.07 -4.15
N ALA A 233 -5.07 -11.86 -4.09
CA ALA A 233 -5.09 -11.02 -2.89
C ALA A 233 -6.53 -10.69 -2.46
N TRP A 234 -7.40 -10.29 -3.40
CA TRP A 234 -8.80 -9.99 -3.08
C TRP A 234 -9.64 -11.23 -2.76
N GLU A 235 -9.33 -12.42 -3.34
CA GLU A 235 -9.92 -13.68 -2.93
C GLU A 235 -9.52 -14.05 -1.49
N GLN A 236 -8.25 -13.86 -1.10
CA GLN A 236 -7.80 -14.04 0.29
C GLN A 236 -8.49 -13.03 1.24
N ILE A 237 -8.60 -11.76 0.84
CA ILE A 237 -9.28 -10.73 1.62
C ILE A 237 -10.76 -11.08 1.82
N GLN A 238 -11.44 -11.54 0.79
CA GLN A 238 -12.84 -11.95 0.89
C GLN A 238 -13.01 -13.10 1.89
N GLU A 239 -12.09 -14.06 1.90
CA GLU A 239 -12.10 -15.15 2.87
C GLU A 239 -11.85 -14.65 4.31
N LEU A 240 -10.85 -13.79 4.53
CA LEU A 240 -10.56 -13.16 5.81
C LEU A 240 -11.76 -12.36 6.35
N MET A 241 -12.58 -11.78 5.46
CA MET A 241 -13.72 -10.94 5.83
C MET A 241 -15.03 -11.73 5.94
N ARG A 242 -15.05 -13.02 5.66
CA ARG A 242 -16.28 -13.83 5.60
C ARG A 242 -17.11 -13.73 6.87
N GLU A 243 -16.46 -13.77 8.02
CA GLU A 243 -17.10 -13.77 9.34
C GLU A 243 -17.23 -12.36 9.97
N GLN A 244 -16.78 -11.33 9.26
CA GLN A 244 -16.86 -9.98 9.75
C GLN A 244 -18.25 -9.37 9.56
N ALA A 245 -18.55 -8.33 10.37
CA ALA A 245 -19.80 -7.59 10.28
C ALA A 245 -20.07 -7.08 8.84
N GLU A 246 -21.35 -6.94 8.51
CA GLU A 246 -21.75 -6.38 7.21
C GLU A 246 -21.06 -5.06 6.96
N PRO A 247 -21.02 -4.09 6.71
CA PRO A 247 -20.34 -3.11 5.85
C PRO A 247 -18.93 -3.56 5.44
N PHE A 248 -18.19 -4.21 6.30
CA PHE A 248 -16.82 -4.62 6.04
C PHE A 248 -16.76 -5.79 5.04
N ARG A 249 -17.51 -6.86 5.30
CA ARG A 249 -17.64 -8.02 4.40
C ARG A 249 -18.15 -7.61 3.02
N ASN A 250 -19.23 -6.84 2.98
CA ASN A 250 -19.84 -6.39 1.74
C ASN A 250 -18.91 -5.50 0.91
N SER A 251 -18.09 -4.67 1.58
CA SER A 251 -17.07 -3.86 0.90
C SER A 251 -15.99 -4.73 0.26
N ALA A 252 -15.52 -5.78 0.93
CA ALA A 252 -14.53 -6.71 0.38
C ALA A 252 -15.05 -7.42 -0.88
N GLU A 253 -16.29 -7.91 -0.85
CA GLU A 253 -16.92 -8.54 -2.02
C GLU A 253 -17.06 -7.57 -3.20
N GLY A 254 -17.44 -6.31 -2.94
CA GLY A 254 -17.54 -5.29 -3.98
C GLY A 254 -16.20 -4.95 -4.63
N LEU A 255 -15.11 -4.96 -3.84
CA LEU A 255 -13.77 -4.72 -4.34
C LEU A 255 -13.15 -5.92 -5.06
N LEU A 256 -13.50 -7.13 -4.66
CA LEU A 256 -13.16 -8.34 -5.43
C LEU A 256 -13.75 -8.27 -6.86
N LEU A 257 -15.00 -7.83 -7.01
CA LEU A 257 -15.56 -7.60 -8.35
C LEU A 257 -14.79 -6.54 -9.14
N SER A 258 -14.32 -5.48 -8.48
CA SER A 258 -13.47 -4.47 -9.11
C SER A 258 -12.13 -5.05 -9.57
N ALA A 259 -11.51 -5.92 -8.76
CA ALA A 259 -10.27 -6.61 -9.13
C ALA A 259 -10.47 -7.53 -10.34
N TYR A 260 -11.53 -8.34 -10.34
CA TYR A 260 -11.88 -9.17 -11.50
C TYR A 260 -12.03 -8.33 -12.78
N ALA A 261 -12.71 -7.18 -12.70
CA ALA A 261 -12.90 -6.33 -13.87
C ALA A 261 -11.56 -5.71 -14.33
N ARG A 262 -10.75 -5.17 -13.41
CA ARG A 262 -9.44 -4.60 -13.76
C ARG A 262 -8.56 -5.61 -14.47
N ILE A 263 -8.42 -6.80 -13.91
CA ILE A 263 -7.56 -7.85 -14.46
C ILE A 263 -8.13 -8.39 -15.77
N TYR A 264 -9.43 -8.60 -15.88
CA TYR A 264 -10.06 -9.04 -17.14
C TYR A 264 -9.74 -8.11 -18.31
N TYR A 265 -9.94 -6.80 -18.14
CA TYR A 265 -9.68 -5.84 -19.21
C TYR A 265 -8.20 -5.76 -19.58
N ARG A 266 -7.30 -5.88 -18.61
CA ARG A 266 -5.85 -5.92 -18.87
C ARG A 266 -5.44 -7.21 -19.59
N MET A 267 -5.99 -8.36 -19.21
CA MET A 267 -5.77 -9.64 -19.88
C MET A 267 -6.26 -9.60 -21.33
N HIS A 268 -7.45 -9.05 -21.56
CA HIS A 268 -8.03 -8.90 -22.88
C HIS A 268 -7.15 -8.00 -23.77
N ASP A 269 -6.71 -6.84 -23.26
CA ASP A 269 -5.83 -5.91 -23.97
C ASP A 269 -4.47 -6.54 -24.34
N ALA A 270 -3.96 -7.41 -23.47
CA ALA A 270 -2.69 -8.13 -23.66
C ALA A 270 -2.83 -9.42 -24.52
N GLY A 271 -4.02 -9.76 -24.97
CA GLY A 271 -4.26 -10.97 -25.78
C GLY A 271 -4.04 -12.27 -25.02
N VAL A 272 -4.26 -12.28 -23.71
CA VAL A 272 -4.14 -13.49 -22.89
C VAL A 272 -5.17 -14.53 -23.33
N GLU A 273 -4.86 -15.80 -23.15
CA GLU A 273 -5.69 -16.94 -23.55
C GLU A 273 -7.15 -16.80 -23.14
N LEU A 274 -8.06 -17.03 -24.08
CA LEU A 274 -9.51 -16.85 -23.90
C LEU A 274 -10.09 -17.73 -22.79
N GLN A 275 -9.51 -18.90 -22.56
CA GLN A 275 -9.98 -19.83 -21.53
C GLN A 275 -9.82 -19.23 -20.13
N LEU A 276 -8.67 -18.60 -19.85
CA LEU A 276 -8.41 -17.91 -18.57
C LEU A 276 -9.34 -16.71 -18.40
N GLN A 277 -9.56 -15.93 -19.47
CA GLN A 277 -10.55 -14.85 -19.45
C GLN A 277 -11.96 -15.34 -19.11
N LYS A 278 -12.41 -16.47 -19.71
CA LYS A 278 -13.71 -17.09 -19.42
C LYS A 278 -13.81 -17.57 -17.96
N GLN A 279 -12.74 -18.12 -17.39
CA GLN A 279 -12.72 -18.50 -15.98
C GLN A 279 -12.93 -17.28 -15.08
N LEU A 280 -12.25 -16.18 -15.37
CA LEU A 280 -12.37 -14.94 -14.60
C LEU A 280 -13.79 -14.34 -14.68
N ILE A 281 -14.41 -14.35 -15.86
CA ILE A 281 -15.81 -13.94 -16.05
C ILE A 281 -16.76 -14.81 -15.20
N ARG A 282 -16.56 -16.13 -15.17
CA ARG A 282 -17.38 -17.04 -14.36
C ARG A 282 -17.23 -16.75 -12.86
N LYS A 283 -16.01 -16.53 -12.39
CA LYS A 283 -15.72 -16.11 -11.01
C LYS A 283 -16.43 -14.79 -10.69
N ALA A 284 -16.28 -13.76 -11.53
CA ALA A 284 -16.97 -12.50 -11.33
C ALA A 284 -18.50 -12.65 -11.27
N TYR A 285 -19.06 -13.46 -12.17
CA TYR A 285 -20.51 -13.68 -12.22
C TYR A 285 -21.05 -14.39 -10.98
N SER A 286 -20.30 -15.30 -10.35
CA SER A 286 -20.69 -15.93 -9.08
C SER A 286 -20.85 -14.91 -7.95
N HIS A 287 -20.08 -13.80 -7.99
CA HIS A 287 -20.14 -12.70 -7.03
C HIS A 287 -21.05 -11.54 -7.48
N ARG A 288 -21.85 -11.67 -8.54
CA ARG A 288 -22.64 -10.55 -9.13
C ARG A 288 -23.54 -9.80 -8.15
N LYS A 289 -24.03 -10.47 -7.09
CA LYS A 289 -24.86 -9.84 -6.06
C LYS A 289 -24.12 -8.74 -5.28
N ALA A 290 -22.80 -8.84 -5.22
CA ALA A 290 -21.95 -7.85 -4.55
C ALA A 290 -21.84 -6.52 -5.33
N TYR A 291 -22.29 -6.46 -6.57
CA TYR A 291 -22.29 -5.22 -7.37
C TYR A 291 -22.98 -4.06 -6.64
N ARG A 292 -24.03 -4.31 -5.87
CA ARG A 292 -24.74 -3.30 -5.06
C ARG A 292 -23.89 -2.70 -3.95
N PHE A 293 -22.87 -3.41 -3.47
CA PHE A 293 -22.01 -2.99 -2.37
C PHE A 293 -20.74 -2.28 -2.86
N MET A 294 -20.52 -2.20 -4.16
CA MET A 294 -19.35 -1.53 -4.71
C MET A 294 -19.28 -0.08 -4.25
N PRO A 295 -18.13 0.37 -3.70
CA PRO A 295 -17.95 1.76 -3.34
C PRO A 295 -18.05 2.66 -4.58
N VAL A 296 -18.83 3.74 -4.48
CA VAL A 296 -19.07 4.70 -5.59
C VAL A 296 -17.92 5.70 -5.66
N ARG A 297 -16.68 5.24 -5.80
CA ARG A 297 -15.53 6.13 -6.01
C ARG A 297 -15.44 6.65 -7.45
N ASN A 298 -15.80 5.80 -8.40
CA ASN A 298 -15.63 6.11 -9.81
C ASN A 298 -16.75 5.45 -10.63
N ARG A 299 -17.57 6.28 -11.28
CA ARG A 299 -18.62 5.79 -12.19
C ARG A 299 -18.07 4.85 -13.27
N ALA A 300 -16.86 5.13 -13.77
CA ALA A 300 -16.21 4.30 -14.78
C ALA A 300 -15.90 2.89 -14.25
N GLU A 301 -15.56 2.72 -12.98
CA GLU A 301 -15.32 1.41 -12.36
C GLU A 301 -16.62 0.59 -12.26
N LYS A 302 -17.72 1.23 -11.85
CA LYS A 302 -19.05 0.57 -11.88
C LYS A 302 -19.44 0.12 -13.28
N VAL A 303 -19.19 0.96 -14.29
CA VAL A 303 -19.46 0.59 -15.69
C VAL A 303 -18.60 -0.59 -16.12
N ARG A 304 -17.31 -0.61 -15.76
CA ARG A 304 -16.43 -1.77 -16.06
C ARG A 304 -16.96 -3.07 -15.45
N VAL A 305 -17.33 -3.03 -14.17
CA VAL A 305 -17.86 -4.25 -13.52
C VAL A 305 -19.19 -4.65 -14.13
N PHE A 306 -20.10 -3.71 -14.40
CA PHE A 306 -21.35 -3.99 -15.07
C PHE A 306 -21.11 -4.67 -16.44
N THR A 307 -20.23 -4.12 -17.25
CA THR A 307 -19.92 -4.68 -18.58
C THR A 307 -19.22 -6.03 -18.48
N LEU A 308 -18.35 -6.25 -17.49
CA LEU A 308 -17.78 -7.58 -17.23
C LEU A 308 -18.88 -8.62 -16.94
N LEU A 309 -19.87 -8.26 -16.14
CA LEU A 309 -20.92 -9.18 -15.69
C LEU A 309 -21.93 -9.53 -16.79
N TYR A 310 -22.29 -8.59 -17.65
CA TYR A 310 -23.44 -8.75 -18.56
C TYR A 310 -23.06 -8.70 -20.05
N CYS A 311 -21.98 -8.04 -20.43
CA CYS A 311 -21.53 -7.93 -21.82
C CYS A 311 -19.99 -7.82 -21.95
N PRO A 312 -19.22 -8.82 -21.45
CA PRO A 312 -17.77 -8.72 -21.27
C PRO A 312 -17.03 -8.36 -22.56
N TYR A 313 -17.38 -8.97 -23.68
CA TYR A 313 -16.69 -8.73 -24.96
C TYR A 313 -16.96 -7.33 -25.51
N LEU A 314 -18.21 -6.85 -25.47
CA LEU A 314 -18.58 -5.50 -25.89
C LEU A 314 -17.92 -4.46 -24.98
N GLY A 315 -17.90 -4.72 -23.67
CA GLY A 315 -17.22 -3.87 -22.69
C GLY A 315 -15.74 -3.76 -22.99
N ALA A 316 -15.07 -4.86 -23.34
CA ALA A 316 -13.65 -4.86 -23.68
C ALA A 316 -13.37 -4.07 -24.97
N MET A 317 -14.18 -4.22 -26.00
CA MET A 317 -14.07 -3.41 -27.23
C MET A 317 -14.26 -1.92 -26.97
N ALA A 318 -15.28 -1.54 -26.23
CA ALA A 318 -15.54 -0.16 -25.85
C ALA A 318 -14.40 0.43 -25.03
N TRP A 319 -13.84 -0.34 -24.08
CA TRP A 319 -12.69 0.07 -23.27
C TRP A 319 -11.45 0.32 -24.11
N LYS A 320 -11.14 -0.54 -25.06
CA LYS A 320 -10.02 -0.38 -26.00
C LYS A 320 -10.17 0.90 -26.81
N LEU A 321 -11.38 1.20 -27.28
CA LEU A 321 -11.68 2.44 -28.00
C LEU A 321 -11.45 3.69 -27.14
N VAL A 322 -11.96 3.69 -25.88
CA VAL A 322 -11.77 4.81 -24.94
C VAL A 322 -10.28 5.05 -24.66
N ARG A 323 -9.48 4.01 -24.50
CA ARG A 323 -8.02 4.14 -24.31
C ARG A 323 -7.34 4.72 -25.55
N TRP A 324 -7.71 4.24 -26.72
CA TRP A 324 -7.17 4.75 -27.98
C TRP A 324 -7.46 6.25 -28.17
N VAL A 325 -8.70 6.68 -27.90
CA VAL A 325 -9.07 8.10 -27.96
C VAL A 325 -8.27 8.93 -26.95
N LYS A 326 -8.08 8.44 -25.72
CA LYS A 326 -7.27 9.16 -24.72
C LYS A 326 -5.81 9.27 -25.13
N SER A 327 -5.19 8.22 -25.67
CA SER A 327 -3.81 8.29 -26.17
C SER A 327 -3.67 9.25 -27.35
N ALA A 328 -4.65 9.30 -28.25
CA ALA A 328 -4.66 10.23 -29.37
C ALA A 328 -4.84 11.71 -28.95
N LEU A 329 -5.53 11.98 -27.83
CA LEU A 329 -5.72 13.35 -27.29
C LEU A 329 -4.51 13.86 -26.49
N VAL A 330 -3.66 12.97 -25.97
CA VAL A 330 -2.42 13.35 -25.24
C VAL A 330 -1.27 13.69 -26.21
N ILE A 331 -1.39 13.32 -27.48
CA ILE A 331 -0.39 13.62 -28.52
C ILE A 331 -0.67 15.00 -29.18
N ARG A 332 -1.68 15.71 -28.76
CA ARG A 332 -1.94 17.10 -29.17
C ARG A 332 -1.75 18.04 -27.97
#